data_63b02337c5a526b6c983aba60add0730
#
_entry.id   63b02337c5a526b6c983aba60add0730
#
_cell.length_a   1.000
_cell.length_b   1.000
_cell.length_c   1.000
_cell.angle_alpha   90.00
_cell.angle_beta   90.00
_cell.angle_gamma   90.00
#
_symmetry.space_group_name_H-M   'P 1'
#
loop_
_entity.id
_entity.type
_entity.pdbx_description
1 polymer ?
#
loop_
_entity_poly.entity_id
_entity_poly.type
_entity_poly.pdbx_seq_one_letter_code
_entity_poly.pdbx_strand_id
1 'polypeptide(L)'
;MVSRIIRIISLTLSMLLAVCCMTGCFGRMIVQDDEHAELPDVDPEDGVEKTVAVKLYYRFTNEEYLAGVESSVTVRAGERTETAVIRALIEGVPPLASNVSALFPSGTSIENTYYEKGILYVTLSKEVLDDSMIASLKEEDYQSPEEYQQAVDEATSEMYLRRRLGVLSIVNTIAGSDEGSRVQIMVDNEGSGTGSRMPYETFGFEKRQGEIMEPMGFDESVVVTPEKVVGCLFERIANGQYDMAYALVAESDYYGITKPAYADFEAEMEALGRLESYEMTGTVNDGDRTYVTADVRIAAPGGTMKNIIKARIHLEKEGDLYKVYYSSLQALMES
;
A
#
# COMPACT_ATOMS: atom_id res chain seq x y z
N MET A 1 -12.00 3.58 74.83
CA MET A 1 -12.89 4.11 73.74
C MET A 1 -12.10 4.40 72.46
N VAL A 2 -10.93 5.05 72.52
CA VAL A 2 -10.05 5.44 71.41
C VAL A 2 -9.60 4.23 70.58
N SER A 3 -9.22 3.10 71.15
CA SER A 3 -8.73 1.89 70.47
C SER A 3 -9.79 1.21 69.57
N ARG A 4 -11.08 1.31 69.87
CA ARG A 4 -12.13 0.77 68.96
C ARG A 4 -12.38 1.67 67.75
N ILE A 5 -12.29 2.99 67.95
CA ILE A 5 -12.47 3.96 66.84
C ILE A 5 -11.34 3.84 65.84
N ILE A 6 -10.08 3.68 66.29
CA ILE A 6 -8.92 3.49 65.41
C ILE A 6 -9.04 2.19 64.58
N ARG A 7 -9.55 1.10 65.16
CA ARG A 7 -9.77 -0.16 64.43
C ARG A 7 -10.88 -0.05 63.37
N ILE A 8 -11.94 0.69 63.68
CA ILE A 8 -13.03 0.91 62.70
C ILE A 8 -12.56 1.78 61.55
N ILE A 9 -11.81 2.85 61.84
CA ILE A 9 -11.23 3.72 60.80
C ILE A 9 -10.22 2.95 59.92
N SER A 10 -9.39 2.08 60.53
CA SER A 10 -8.43 1.25 59.77
C SER A 10 -9.16 0.23 58.87
N LEU A 11 -10.26 -0.37 59.35
CA LEU A 11 -11.04 -1.33 58.57
C LEU A 11 -11.79 -0.66 57.40
N THR A 12 -12.34 0.53 57.60
CA THR A 12 -13.04 1.29 56.54
C THR A 12 -12.06 1.83 55.51
N LEU A 13 -10.88 2.26 55.93
CA LEU A 13 -9.83 2.72 55.01
C LEU A 13 -9.26 1.56 54.16
N SER A 14 -9.10 0.37 54.77
CA SER A 14 -8.66 -0.84 54.06
C SER A 14 -9.70 -1.32 53.07
N MET A 15 -11.00 -1.22 53.39
CA MET A 15 -12.08 -1.58 52.47
C MET A 15 -12.23 -0.58 51.31
N LEU A 16 -11.99 0.72 51.58
CA LEU A 16 -12.00 1.75 50.55
C LEU A 16 -10.82 1.56 49.54
N LEU A 17 -9.63 1.20 50.05
CA LEU A 17 -8.49 0.89 49.20
C LEU A 17 -8.74 -0.36 48.32
N ALA A 18 -9.39 -1.39 48.87
CA ALA A 18 -9.72 -2.59 48.12
C ALA A 18 -10.73 -2.33 47.00
N VAL A 19 -11.69 -1.42 47.19
CA VAL A 19 -12.66 -1.01 46.16
C VAL A 19 -11.98 -0.18 45.07
N CYS A 20 -11.05 0.71 45.41
CA CYS A 20 -10.27 1.47 44.39
C CYS A 20 -9.36 0.56 43.53
N CYS A 21 -8.86 -0.55 44.10
CA CYS A 21 -8.07 -1.50 43.31
C CYS A 21 -8.91 -2.35 42.33
N MET A 22 -10.21 -2.50 42.59
CA MET A 22 -11.13 -3.24 41.72
C MET A 22 -11.70 -2.39 40.57
N THR A 23 -11.64 -1.06 40.65
CA THR A 23 -12.12 -0.16 39.61
C THR A 23 -11.01 0.25 38.60
N GLY A 24 -9.76 -0.13 38.87
CA GLY A 24 -8.61 0.18 37.99
C GLY A 24 -8.39 -0.77 36.81
N CYS A 25 -9.25 -1.79 36.64
CA CYS A 25 -9.10 -2.78 35.56
C CYS A 25 -10.20 -2.72 34.47
N PHE A 26 -10.96 -1.64 34.41
CA PHE A 26 -11.92 -1.44 33.35
C PHE A 26 -11.56 -0.15 32.59
N GLY A 27 -10.71 -0.25 31.61
CA GLY A 27 -10.41 0.91 30.77
C GLY A 27 -9.08 0.86 30.01
N ARG A 28 -8.48 -0.31 29.84
CA ARG A 28 -7.65 -0.52 28.67
C ARG A 28 -8.52 -1.22 27.64
N MET A 29 -9.34 -0.45 26.96
CA MET A 29 -9.63 -0.74 25.57
C MET A 29 -8.22 -0.77 24.92
N ILE A 30 -7.68 -1.96 24.75
CA ILE A 30 -6.71 -2.21 23.71
C ILE A 30 -7.50 -1.83 22.46
N VAL A 31 -7.24 -0.64 21.94
CA VAL A 31 -7.39 -0.42 20.51
C VAL A 31 -6.37 -1.40 19.96
N GLN A 32 -6.82 -2.61 19.70
CA GLN A 32 -6.16 -3.51 18.83
C GLN A 32 -6.17 -2.71 17.52
N ASP A 33 -5.01 -2.23 17.12
CA ASP A 33 -4.79 -1.89 15.72
C ASP A 33 -5.11 -3.20 14.98
N ASP A 34 -6.34 -3.31 14.52
CA ASP A 34 -6.76 -4.35 13.60
C ASP A 34 -6.10 -4.02 12.26
N GLU A 35 -4.77 -4.16 12.19
CA GLU A 35 -4.02 -4.07 10.94
C GLU A 35 -4.39 -5.22 9.97
N HIS A 36 -5.11 -6.21 10.44
CA HIS A 36 -5.56 -7.34 9.64
C HIS A 36 -7.06 -7.55 9.83
N ALA A 37 -7.86 -7.11 8.86
CA ALA A 37 -9.24 -7.52 8.79
C ALA A 37 -9.29 -9.02 8.44
N GLU A 38 -9.66 -9.88 9.40
CA GLU A 38 -9.92 -11.30 9.11
C GLU A 38 -11.05 -11.37 8.07
N LEU A 39 -10.83 -12.12 7.00
CA LEU A 39 -11.91 -12.45 6.07
C LEU A 39 -12.92 -13.33 6.81
N PRO A 40 -14.18 -12.90 6.92
CA PRO A 40 -15.17 -13.71 7.59
C PRO A 40 -15.37 -15.04 6.83
N ASP A 41 -15.35 -16.14 7.57
CA ASP A 41 -15.66 -17.47 7.02
C ASP A 41 -17.14 -17.49 6.63
N VAL A 42 -17.42 -17.39 5.35
CA VAL A 42 -18.78 -17.41 4.80
C VAL A 42 -19.08 -18.82 4.33
N ASP A 43 -20.01 -19.48 5.00
CA ASP A 43 -20.53 -20.77 4.54
C ASP A 43 -21.24 -20.57 3.19
N PRO A 44 -20.77 -21.22 2.10
CA PRO A 44 -21.40 -21.11 0.79
C PRO A 44 -22.88 -21.56 0.76
N GLU A 45 -23.33 -22.33 1.76
CA GLU A 45 -24.70 -22.82 1.86
C GLU A 45 -25.69 -21.75 2.40
N ASP A 46 -25.22 -20.63 2.96
CA ASP A 46 -26.08 -19.57 3.52
C ASP A 46 -27.06 -18.91 2.52
N GLY A 47 -26.82 -19.04 1.22
CA GLY A 47 -27.72 -18.59 0.15
C GLY A 47 -28.06 -17.08 0.18
N VAL A 48 -27.40 -16.30 1.02
CA VAL A 48 -27.63 -14.87 1.25
C VAL A 48 -26.42 -14.08 0.78
N GLU A 49 -26.68 -13.01 0.05
CA GLU A 49 -25.66 -12.03 -0.31
C GLU A 49 -25.17 -11.30 0.94
N LYS A 50 -23.84 -11.22 1.13
CA LYS A 50 -23.22 -10.55 2.28
C LYS A 50 -22.21 -9.50 1.81
N THR A 51 -22.04 -8.46 2.58
CA THR A 51 -20.97 -7.47 2.38
C THR A 51 -19.90 -7.65 3.45
N VAL A 52 -18.66 -7.77 3.01
CA VAL A 52 -17.49 -7.93 3.89
C VAL A 52 -16.56 -6.75 3.75
N ALA A 53 -16.03 -6.26 4.87
CA ALA A 53 -14.99 -5.24 4.88
C ALA A 53 -13.63 -5.93 4.67
N VAL A 54 -12.85 -5.44 3.73
CA VAL A 54 -11.56 -6.03 3.35
C VAL A 54 -10.56 -4.93 2.96
N LYS A 55 -9.28 -5.21 3.11
CA LYS A 55 -8.21 -4.36 2.58
C LYS A 55 -7.73 -4.94 1.25
N LEU A 56 -7.98 -4.21 0.15
CA LEU A 56 -7.54 -4.56 -1.19
C LEU A 56 -6.24 -3.84 -1.53
N TYR A 57 -5.26 -4.57 -2.04
CA TYR A 57 -3.94 -4.01 -2.38
C TYR A 57 -3.86 -3.66 -3.85
N TYR A 58 -3.77 -2.37 -4.16
CA TYR A 58 -3.61 -1.82 -5.52
C TYR A 58 -2.22 -1.25 -5.73
N ARG A 59 -1.81 -1.05 -6.97
CA ARG A 59 -0.55 -0.37 -7.25
C ARG A 59 -0.60 1.07 -6.73
N PHE A 60 0.38 1.47 -5.93
CA PHE A 60 0.60 2.87 -5.61
C PHE A 60 1.04 3.57 -6.89
N THR A 61 0.33 4.61 -7.29
CA THR A 61 0.35 5.17 -8.65
C THR A 61 1.75 5.31 -9.24
N ASN A 62 2.01 4.61 -10.34
CA ASN A 62 3.25 4.58 -11.11
C ASN A 62 4.50 4.09 -10.35
N GLU A 63 4.35 3.58 -9.15
CA GLU A 63 5.46 3.08 -8.33
C GLU A 63 5.53 1.55 -8.34
N GLU A 64 6.60 1.02 -7.80
CA GLU A 64 6.80 -0.43 -7.63
C GLU A 64 6.22 -0.97 -6.30
N TYR A 65 5.30 -0.24 -5.70
CA TYR A 65 4.70 -0.55 -4.40
C TYR A 65 3.20 -0.79 -4.50
N LEU A 66 2.68 -1.51 -3.51
CA LEU A 66 1.27 -1.73 -3.28
C LEU A 66 0.77 -0.89 -2.10
N ALA A 67 -0.39 -0.29 -2.27
CA ALA A 67 -1.11 0.40 -1.21
C ALA A 67 -2.40 -0.33 -0.88
N GLY A 68 -2.64 -0.57 0.42
CA GLY A 68 -3.88 -1.17 0.90
C GLY A 68 -4.99 -0.13 0.97
N VAL A 69 -6.15 -0.46 0.43
CA VAL A 69 -7.36 0.37 0.42
C VAL A 69 -8.49 -0.37 1.11
N GLU A 70 -9.03 0.19 2.18
CA GLU A 70 -10.20 -0.36 2.87
C GLU A 70 -11.41 -0.32 1.92
N SER A 71 -12.05 -1.45 1.75
CA SER A 71 -13.13 -1.62 0.78
C SER A 71 -14.23 -2.51 1.32
N SER A 72 -15.42 -2.36 0.77
CA SER A 72 -16.54 -3.25 1.04
C SER A 72 -16.83 -4.09 -0.19
N VAL A 73 -16.73 -5.40 -0.05
CA VAL A 73 -16.94 -6.36 -1.15
C VAL A 73 -18.23 -7.13 -0.92
N THR A 74 -19.03 -7.23 -1.97
CA THR A 74 -20.25 -8.05 -1.97
C THR A 74 -19.92 -9.48 -2.37
N VAL A 75 -20.17 -10.40 -1.45
CA VAL A 75 -20.07 -11.85 -1.67
C VAL A 75 -21.44 -12.36 -2.10
N ARG A 76 -21.54 -12.92 -3.29
CA ARG A 76 -22.79 -13.46 -3.84
C ARG A 76 -23.17 -14.76 -3.16
N ALA A 77 -24.46 -15.11 -3.22
CA ALA A 77 -24.93 -16.40 -2.72
C ALA A 77 -24.17 -17.57 -3.37
N GLY A 78 -23.58 -18.44 -2.56
CA GLY A 78 -22.79 -19.58 -3.03
C GLY A 78 -21.38 -19.24 -3.55
N GLU A 79 -20.97 -17.97 -3.48
CA GLU A 79 -19.60 -17.55 -3.82
C GLU A 79 -18.71 -17.59 -2.57
N ARG A 80 -17.48 -18.06 -2.73
CA ARG A 80 -16.48 -17.99 -1.65
C ARG A 80 -16.04 -16.54 -1.43
N THR A 81 -15.77 -16.17 -0.19
CA THR A 81 -15.32 -14.80 0.16
C THR A 81 -14.04 -14.43 -0.60
N GLU A 82 -13.06 -15.34 -0.66
CA GLU A 82 -11.79 -15.10 -1.34
C GLU A 82 -11.99 -14.85 -2.84
N THR A 83 -12.91 -15.60 -3.48
CA THR A 83 -13.25 -15.40 -4.89
C THR A 83 -13.87 -14.02 -5.13
N ALA A 84 -14.81 -13.61 -4.27
CA ALA A 84 -15.42 -12.28 -4.35
C ALA A 84 -14.41 -11.16 -4.17
N VAL A 85 -13.49 -11.32 -3.22
CA VAL A 85 -12.42 -10.35 -2.92
C VAL A 85 -11.45 -10.23 -4.11
N ILE A 86 -10.98 -11.35 -4.67
CA ILE A 86 -10.09 -11.33 -5.84
C ILE A 86 -10.83 -10.76 -7.06
N ARG A 87 -12.10 -11.08 -7.24
CA ARG A 87 -12.93 -10.51 -8.31
C ARG A 87 -13.01 -9.00 -8.19
N ALA A 88 -13.29 -8.46 -7.00
CA ALA A 88 -13.33 -7.01 -6.77
C ALA A 88 -11.98 -6.34 -7.05
N LEU A 89 -10.87 -6.99 -6.72
CA LEU A 89 -9.53 -6.52 -7.01
C LEU A 89 -9.26 -6.44 -8.52
N ILE A 90 -9.69 -7.46 -9.29
CA ILE A 90 -9.54 -7.52 -10.75
C ILE A 90 -10.46 -6.51 -11.45
N GLU A 91 -11.68 -6.31 -10.97
CA GLU A 91 -12.64 -5.34 -11.50
C GLU A 91 -12.12 -3.90 -11.45
N GLY A 92 -11.16 -3.61 -10.55
CA GLY A 92 -10.43 -2.35 -10.54
C GLY A 92 -10.57 -1.55 -9.26
N VAL A 93 -10.04 -0.33 -9.33
CA VAL A 93 -9.93 0.58 -8.18
C VAL A 93 -11.29 1.16 -7.78
N PRO A 94 -11.63 1.18 -6.48
CA PRO A 94 -12.84 1.86 -6.02
C PRO A 94 -12.86 3.34 -6.42
N PRO A 95 -14.02 3.90 -6.78
CA PRO A 95 -14.12 5.27 -7.33
C PRO A 95 -13.60 6.39 -6.42
N LEU A 96 -13.56 6.16 -5.11
CA LEU A 96 -13.09 7.13 -4.12
C LEU A 96 -11.61 6.97 -3.75
N ALA A 97 -10.95 5.90 -4.20
CA ALA A 97 -9.55 5.68 -3.92
C ALA A 97 -8.68 6.56 -4.83
N SER A 98 -7.82 7.37 -4.23
CA SER A 98 -6.86 8.22 -4.93
C SER A 98 -5.44 7.64 -4.85
N ASN A 99 -4.56 8.03 -5.76
CA ASN A 99 -3.15 7.62 -5.78
C ASN A 99 -2.91 6.10 -5.88
N VAL A 100 -3.86 5.36 -6.40
CA VAL A 100 -3.73 3.94 -6.71
C VAL A 100 -4.24 3.64 -8.12
N SER A 101 -3.72 2.59 -8.73
CA SER A 101 -4.10 2.17 -10.09
C SER A 101 -4.35 0.67 -10.17
N ALA A 102 -5.21 0.29 -11.12
CA ALA A 102 -5.49 -1.10 -11.43
C ALA A 102 -4.25 -1.80 -12.03
N LEU A 103 -4.12 -3.08 -11.72
CA LEU A 103 -2.97 -3.89 -12.14
C LEU A 103 -3.30 -4.88 -13.24
N PHE A 104 -4.54 -5.35 -13.27
CA PHE A 104 -4.92 -6.45 -14.16
C PHE A 104 -5.31 -5.95 -15.55
N PRO A 105 -4.84 -6.63 -16.61
CA PRO A 105 -5.30 -6.36 -17.97
C PRO A 105 -6.80 -6.56 -18.11
N SER A 106 -7.39 -5.84 -19.07
CA SER A 106 -8.80 -6.00 -19.42
C SER A 106 -9.09 -7.43 -19.86
N GLY A 107 -10.17 -8.01 -19.35
CA GLY A 107 -10.55 -9.39 -19.66
C GLY A 107 -9.95 -10.44 -18.73
N THR A 108 -9.03 -10.07 -17.83
CA THR A 108 -8.59 -11.00 -16.78
C THR A 108 -9.79 -11.46 -15.96
N SER A 109 -9.92 -12.78 -15.77
CA SER A 109 -10.98 -13.41 -14.99
C SER A 109 -10.42 -14.49 -14.06
N ILE A 110 -11.24 -14.86 -13.06
CA ILE A 110 -10.96 -16.00 -12.19
C ILE A 110 -11.65 -17.22 -12.81
N GLU A 111 -10.88 -18.22 -13.19
CA GLU A 111 -11.39 -19.46 -13.76
C GLU A 111 -11.75 -20.46 -12.65
N ASN A 112 -10.96 -20.49 -11.58
CA ASN A 112 -11.20 -21.38 -10.44
C ASN A 112 -10.51 -20.90 -9.18
N THR A 113 -11.10 -21.22 -8.03
CA THR A 113 -10.46 -21.08 -6.70
C THR A 113 -10.76 -22.32 -5.87
N TYR A 114 -9.76 -22.85 -5.18
CA TYR A 114 -9.95 -23.90 -4.19
C TYR A 114 -8.94 -23.77 -3.04
N TYR A 115 -9.31 -24.25 -1.87
CA TYR A 115 -8.50 -24.18 -0.67
C TYR A 115 -8.07 -25.58 -0.23
N GLU A 116 -6.78 -25.79 -0.04
CA GLU A 116 -6.24 -27.05 0.45
C GLU A 116 -5.03 -26.82 1.36
N LYS A 117 -5.07 -27.36 2.58
CA LYS A 117 -3.95 -27.36 3.54
C LYS A 117 -3.33 -25.99 3.84
N GLY A 118 -4.17 -24.97 4.01
CA GLY A 118 -3.71 -23.61 4.28
C GLY A 118 -3.21 -22.86 3.04
N ILE A 119 -3.49 -23.37 1.84
CA ILE A 119 -3.11 -22.74 0.58
C ILE A 119 -4.38 -22.49 -0.25
N LEU A 120 -4.59 -21.24 -0.62
CA LEU A 120 -5.57 -20.86 -1.62
C LEU A 120 -4.95 -20.98 -3.01
N TYR A 121 -5.51 -21.83 -3.85
CA TYR A 121 -5.14 -21.94 -5.25
C TYR A 121 -6.07 -21.06 -6.07
N VAL A 122 -5.49 -20.15 -6.86
CA VAL A 122 -6.20 -19.20 -7.71
C VAL A 122 -5.79 -19.42 -9.15
N THR A 123 -6.72 -19.83 -9.99
CA THR A 123 -6.51 -19.96 -11.43
C THR A 123 -7.07 -18.71 -12.12
N LEU A 124 -6.19 -17.97 -12.78
CA LEU A 124 -6.53 -16.81 -13.59
C LEU A 124 -6.59 -17.20 -15.06
N SER A 125 -7.37 -16.48 -15.83
CA SER A 125 -7.41 -16.60 -17.28
C SER A 125 -6.09 -16.13 -17.90
N LYS A 126 -5.78 -16.54 -19.13
CA LYS A 126 -4.53 -16.20 -19.85
C LYS A 126 -4.33 -14.70 -20.07
N GLU A 127 -5.41 -13.93 -20.02
CA GLU A 127 -5.39 -12.46 -20.19
C GLU A 127 -4.53 -11.77 -19.14
N VAL A 128 -4.28 -12.40 -17.98
CA VAL A 128 -3.30 -11.88 -16.98
C VAL A 128 -1.88 -11.78 -17.55
N LEU A 129 -1.56 -12.51 -18.62
CA LEU A 129 -0.29 -12.50 -19.32
C LEU A 129 -0.31 -11.62 -20.58
N ASP A 130 -1.29 -10.71 -20.71
CA ASP A 130 -1.40 -9.82 -21.87
C ASP A 130 -0.11 -9.03 -22.11
N ASP A 131 0.34 -8.99 -23.35
CA ASP A 131 1.53 -8.28 -23.82
C ASP A 131 1.20 -7.16 -24.82
N SER A 132 -0.08 -6.78 -24.92
CA SER A 132 -0.57 -5.77 -25.85
C SER A 132 0.16 -4.43 -25.74
N MET A 133 0.70 -4.10 -24.56
CA MET A 133 1.50 -2.91 -24.34
C MET A 133 2.74 -2.90 -25.24
N ILE A 134 3.42 -4.02 -25.40
CA ILE A 134 4.59 -4.16 -26.29
C ILE A 134 4.13 -4.33 -27.73
N ALA A 135 3.11 -5.17 -27.96
CA ALA A 135 2.61 -5.47 -29.30
C ALA A 135 1.99 -4.23 -30.00
N SER A 136 1.60 -3.20 -29.26
CA SER A 136 1.09 -1.95 -29.81
C SER A 136 2.17 -0.98 -30.32
N LEU A 137 3.43 -1.16 -29.93
CA LEU A 137 4.55 -0.32 -30.37
C LEU A 137 4.90 -0.63 -31.83
N LYS A 138 5.09 0.41 -32.65
CA LYS A 138 5.46 0.27 -34.02
C LYS A 138 6.72 1.08 -34.29
N GLU A 139 7.71 0.46 -34.94
CA GLU A 139 8.98 1.10 -35.25
C GLU A 139 8.80 2.40 -36.07
N GLU A 140 7.76 2.46 -36.94
CA GLU A 140 7.44 3.63 -37.76
C GLU A 140 7.01 4.89 -36.95
N ASP A 141 6.66 4.74 -35.66
CA ASP A 141 6.26 5.84 -34.81
C ASP A 141 7.44 6.53 -34.08
N TYR A 142 8.67 6.02 -34.28
CA TYR A 142 9.90 6.50 -33.63
C TYR A 142 10.89 7.10 -34.62
N GLN A 143 11.73 8.03 -34.11
CA GLN A 143 12.68 8.74 -34.98
C GLN A 143 13.92 7.90 -35.35
N SER A 144 14.24 6.89 -34.52
CA SER A 144 15.36 5.99 -34.74
C SER A 144 15.08 4.58 -34.19
N PRO A 145 15.79 3.56 -34.73
CA PRO A 145 15.71 2.19 -34.16
C PRO A 145 16.12 2.11 -32.70
N GLU A 146 17.03 2.97 -32.23
CA GLU A 146 17.49 3.05 -30.86
C GLU A 146 16.36 3.55 -29.96
N GLU A 147 15.62 4.58 -30.36
CA GLU A 147 14.47 5.11 -29.65
C GLU A 147 13.34 4.07 -29.56
N TYR A 148 13.07 3.37 -30.66
CA TYR A 148 12.11 2.25 -30.66
C TYR A 148 12.52 1.14 -29.69
N GLN A 149 13.80 0.72 -29.73
CA GLN A 149 14.28 -0.31 -28.79
C GLN A 149 14.17 0.12 -27.34
N GLN A 150 14.49 1.37 -27.03
CA GLN A 150 14.31 1.92 -25.67
C GLN A 150 12.84 1.86 -25.24
N ALA A 151 11.90 2.24 -26.11
CA ALA A 151 10.47 2.18 -25.81
C ALA A 151 9.99 0.73 -25.58
N VAL A 152 10.52 -0.24 -26.34
CA VAL A 152 10.25 -1.67 -26.16
C VAL A 152 10.79 -2.15 -24.79
N ASP A 153 12.01 -1.75 -24.43
CA ASP A 153 12.63 -2.15 -23.15
C ASP A 153 11.87 -1.54 -21.96
N GLU A 154 11.45 -0.28 -22.05
CA GLU A 154 10.61 0.39 -21.03
C GLU A 154 9.24 -0.28 -20.89
N ALA A 155 8.55 -0.54 -22.01
CA ALA A 155 7.26 -1.23 -22.00
C ALA A 155 7.37 -2.66 -21.45
N THR A 156 8.46 -3.36 -21.77
CA THR A 156 8.73 -4.70 -21.24
C THR A 156 8.93 -4.68 -19.74
N SER A 157 9.72 -3.73 -19.24
CA SER A 157 9.97 -3.57 -17.80
C SER A 157 8.69 -3.24 -17.05
N GLU A 158 7.88 -2.32 -17.58
CA GLU A 158 6.59 -1.95 -17.00
C GLU A 158 5.60 -3.13 -17.03
N MET A 159 5.52 -3.89 -18.10
CA MET A 159 4.68 -5.09 -18.19
C MET A 159 5.04 -6.12 -17.12
N TYR A 160 6.34 -6.42 -16.96
CA TYR A 160 6.78 -7.37 -15.93
C TYR A 160 6.55 -6.84 -14.50
N LEU A 161 6.74 -5.55 -14.27
CA LEU A 161 6.42 -4.91 -13.00
C LEU A 161 4.93 -5.05 -12.68
N ARG A 162 4.04 -4.75 -13.64
CA ARG A 162 2.58 -4.87 -13.44
C ARG A 162 2.16 -6.31 -13.16
N ARG A 163 2.70 -7.29 -13.88
CA ARG A 163 2.42 -8.71 -13.65
C ARG A 163 2.87 -9.14 -12.24
N ARG A 164 4.09 -8.75 -11.82
CA ARG A 164 4.60 -9.04 -10.49
C ARG A 164 3.74 -8.44 -9.40
N LEU A 165 3.42 -7.16 -9.51
CA LEU A 165 2.55 -6.47 -8.56
C LEU A 165 1.13 -7.04 -8.58
N GLY A 166 0.60 -7.47 -9.72
CA GLY A 166 -0.70 -8.12 -9.83
C GLY A 166 -0.76 -9.43 -9.03
N VAL A 167 0.27 -10.27 -9.14
CA VAL A 167 0.40 -11.47 -8.32
C VAL A 167 0.48 -11.11 -6.83
N LEU A 168 1.37 -10.18 -6.45
CA LEU A 168 1.56 -9.77 -5.06
C LEU A 168 0.34 -9.04 -4.48
N SER A 169 -0.45 -8.37 -5.32
CA SER A 169 -1.72 -7.75 -4.97
C SER A 169 -2.74 -8.79 -4.49
N ILE A 170 -2.93 -9.89 -5.25
CA ILE A 170 -3.79 -11.01 -4.82
C ILE A 170 -3.23 -11.64 -3.53
N VAL A 171 -1.92 -11.93 -3.50
CA VAL A 171 -1.27 -12.56 -2.35
C VAL A 171 -1.46 -11.71 -1.10
N ASN A 172 -1.14 -10.42 -1.15
CA ASN A 172 -1.24 -9.53 0.01
C ASN A 172 -2.69 -9.28 0.44
N THR A 173 -3.62 -9.22 -0.51
CA THR A 173 -5.05 -9.07 -0.19
C THR A 173 -5.58 -10.27 0.58
N ILE A 174 -5.21 -11.47 0.18
CA ILE A 174 -5.70 -12.70 0.84
C ILE A 174 -4.89 -13.00 2.11
N ALA A 175 -3.55 -13.06 2.00
CA ALA A 175 -2.70 -13.42 3.13
C ALA A 175 -2.62 -12.34 4.21
N GLY A 176 -2.92 -11.08 3.88
CA GLY A 176 -3.04 -9.99 4.84
C GLY A 176 -4.30 -10.06 5.69
N SER A 177 -5.29 -10.82 5.27
CA SER A 177 -6.56 -11.01 6.01
C SER A 177 -6.54 -12.22 6.94
N ASP A 178 -5.61 -13.17 6.73
CA ASP A 178 -5.49 -14.41 7.51
C ASP A 178 -4.02 -14.74 7.69
N GLU A 179 -3.52 -14.54 8.92
CA GLU A 179 -2.11 -14.75 9.27
C GLU A 179 -1.71 -16.23 9.07
N GLY A 180 -0.78 -16.46 8.15
CA GLY A 180 -0.32 -17.79 7.78
C GLY A 180 -0.95 -18.38 6.52
N SER A 181 -1.96 -17.77 5.97
CA SER A 181 -2.50 -18.14 4.66
C SER A 181 -1.47 -17.94 3.56
N ARG A 182 -1.48 -18.84 2.59
CA ARG A 182 -0.61 -18.79 1.41
C ARG A 182 -1.45 -18.88 0.14
N VAL A 183 -0.99 -18.22 -0.91
CA VAL A 183 -1.69 -18.18 -2.20
C VAL A 183 -0.80 -18.76 -3.29
N GLN A 184 -1.32 -19.69 -4.06
CA GLN A 184 -0.71 -20.24 -5.27
C GLN A 184 -1.43 -19.70 -6.50
N ILE A 185 -0.75 -18.86 -7.27
CA ILE A 185 -1.28 -18.40 -8.56
C ILE A 185 -0.99 -19.42 -9.64
N MET A 186 -2.00 -19.68 -10.46
CA MET A 186 -1.98 -20.54 -11.64
C MET A 186 -2.61 -19.80 -12.81
N VAL A 187 -2.29 -20.19 -14.03
CA VAL A 187 -2.87 -19.61 -15.25
C VAL A 187 -3.46 -20.73 -16.12
N ASP A 188 -4.67 -20.52 -16.59
CA ASP A 188 -5.31 -21.37 -17.60
C ASP A 188 -4.95 -20.86 -19.00
N ASN A 189 -3.89 -21.39 -19.57
CA ASN A 189 -3.43 -21.03 -20.92
C ASN A 189 -4.30 -21.59 -22.03
N GLU A 190 -5.07 -22.66 -21.75
CA GLU A 190 -5.81 -23.43 -22.75
C GLU A 190 -7.31 -23.12 -22.75
N GLY A 191 -7.82 -22.40 -21.76
CA GLY A 191 -9.26 -22.15 -21.58
C GLY A 191 -10.02 -23.39 -21.16
N SER A 192 -9.35 -24.30 -20.46
CA SER A 192 -9.92 -25.60 -20.02
C SER A 192 -10.52 -25.55 -18.63
N GLY A 193 -10.39 -24.42 -17.91
CA GLY A 193 -10.71 -24.29 -16.49
C GLY A 193 -9.64 -24.90 -15.57
N THR A 194 -8.54 -25.44 -16.14
CA THR A 194 -7.45 -26.05 -15.36
C THR A 194 -6.20 -25.19 -15.45
N GLY A 195 -5.78 -24.64 -14.31
CA GLY A 195 -4.60 -23.80 -14.24
C GLY A 195 -3.29 -24.58 -14.14
N SER A 196 -2.25 -24.04 -14.74
CA SER A 196 -0.88 -24.51 -14.61
C SER A 196 -0.07 -23.55 -13.75
N ARG A 197 0.87 -24.08 -12.94
CA ARG A 197 1.85 -23.28 -12.23
C ARG A 197 2.85 -22.72 -13.22
N MET A 198 3.11 -21.42 -13.14
CA MET A 198 4.00 -20.71 -14.05
C MET A 198 5.39 -20.54 -13.44
N PRO A 199 6.45 -20.39 -14.26
CA PRO A 199 7.75 -19.93 -13.79
C PRO A 199 7.68 -18.52 -13.19
N TYR A 200 8.54 -18.21 -12.22
CA TYR A 200 8.59 -16.90 -11.59
C TYR A 200 8.88 -15.76 -12.59
N GLU A 201 9.74 -16.00 -13.59
CA GLU A 201 10.08 -15.02 -14.63
C GLU A 201 8.87 -14.62 -15.49
N THR A 202 7.85 -15.49 -15.64
CA THR A 202 6.62 -15.15 -16.37
C THR A 202 5.92 -13.93 -15.77
N PHE A 203 6.07 -13.75 -14.46
CA PHE A 203 5.52 -12.62 -13.71
C PHE A 203 6.57 -11.60 -13.30
N GLY A 204 7.77 -11.61 -13.89
CA GLY A 204 8.78 -10.60 -13.63
C GLY A 204 9.52 -10.70 -12.29
N PHE A 205 9.58 -11.88 -11.70
CA PHE A 205 10.41 -12.14 -10.49
C PHE A 205 11.82 -12.53 -10.90
N GLU A 206 12.69 -11.56 -11.08
CA GLU A 206 14.05 -11.73 -11.64
C GLU A 206 14.96 -12.65 -10.82
N LYS A 207 14.83 -12.64 -9.48
CA LYS A 207 15.73 -13.39 -8.57
C LYS A 207 15.50 -14.89 -8.56
N ARG A 208 14.46 -15.41 -9.24
CA ARG A 208 14.03 -16.81 -9.22
C ARG A 208 13.81 -17.36 -10.63
N GLN A 209 14.69 -17.01 -11.56
CA GLN A 209 14.61 -17.48 -12.94
C GLN A 209 14.77 -19.01 -13.02
N GLY A 210 13.92 -19.64 -13.83
CA GLY A 210 13.90 -21.09 -14.02
C GLY A 210 13.18 -21.87 -12.93
N GLU A 211 12.71 -21.22 -11.88
CA GLU A 211 11.95 -21.87 -10.80
C GLU A 211 10.44 -21.75 -11.05
N ILE A 212 9.69 -22.81 -10.78
CA ILE A 212 8.22 -22.79 -10.78
C ILE A 212 7.71 -22.10 -9.51
N MET A 213 6.75 -21.20 -9.67
CA MET A 213 6.16 -20.48 -8.54
C MET A 213 5.60 -21.41 -7.47
N GLU A 214 5.98 -21.13 -6.24
CA GLU A 214 5.47 -21.78 -5.03
C GLU A 214 4.39 -20.91 -4.36
N PRO A 215 3.59 -21.48 -3.44
CA PRO A 215 2.65 -20.68 -2.67
C PRO A 215 3.35 -19.56 -1.90
N MET A 216 2.86 -18.34 -2.02
CA MET A 216 3.42 -17.14 -1.39
C MET A 216 2.54 -16.68 -0.23
N GLY A 217 3.15 -16.15 0.81
CA GLY A 217 2.50 -15.43 1.91
C GLY A 217 2.60 -13.93 1.71
N PHE A 218 2.09 -13.18 2.68
CA PHE A 218 2.13 -11.72 2.70
C PHE A 218 3.57 -11.20 2.53
N ASP A 219 3.75 -10.25 1.62
CA ASP A 219 5.04 -9.60 1.34
C ASP A 219 4.99 -8.14 1.74
N GLU A 220 5.53 -7.82 2.93
CA GLU A 220 5.63 -6.45 3.44
C GLU A 220 6.59 -5.58 2.60
N SER A 221 7.54 -6.18 1.91
CA SER A 221 8.58 -5.43 1.18
C SER A 221 8.01 -4.58 0.05
N VAL A 222 6.87 -4.99 -0.51
CA VAL A 222 6.19 -4.25 -1.59
C VAL A 222 5.09 -3.33 -1.08
N VAL A 223 4.76 -3.35 0.20
CA VAL A 223 3.74 -2.45 0.76
C VAL A 223 4.31 -1.05 0.96
N VAL A 224 3.54 -0.04 0.61
CA VAL A 224 3.91 1.36 0.79
C VAL A 224 4.01 1.70 2.28
N THR A 225 5.10 2.38 2.66
CA THR A 225 5.36 2.88 4.02
C THR A 225 5.54 4.40 4.01
N PRO A 226 5.51 5.08 5.15
CA PRO A 226 5.80 6.52 5.21
C PRO A 226 7.13 6.90 4.52
N GLU A 227 8.18 6.09 4.72
CA GLU A 227 9.49 6.33 4.09
C GLU A 227 9.41 6.23 2.57
N LYS A 228 8.68 5.22 2.05
CA LYS A 228 8.49 5.05 0.62
C LYS A 228 7.72 6.22 0.01
N VAL A 229 6.68 6.73 0.70
CA VAL A 229 5.93 7.92 0.25
C VAL A 229 6.84 9.14 0.16
N VAL A 230 7.68 9.38 1.19
CA VAL A 230 8.64 10.49 1.17
C VAL A 230 9.68 10.29 0.07
N GLY A 231 10.16 9.06 -0.12
CA GLY A 231 11.07 8.70 -1.23
C GLY A 231 10.47 9.04 -2.59
N CYS A 232 9.26 8.56 -2.87
CA CYS A 232 8.53 8.87 -4.11
C CYS A 232 8.34 10.38 -4.31
N LEU A 233 7.98 11.12 -3.24
CA LEU A 233 7.84 12.57 -3.32
C LEU A 233 9.16 13.23 -3.72
N PHE A 234 10.26 12.86 -3.08
CA PHE A 234 11.57 13.43 -3.36
C PHE A 234 12.08 13.09 -4.76
N GLU A 235 11.88 11.86 -5.22
CA GLU A 235 12.21 11.44 -6.59
C GLU A 235 11.42 12.22 -7.63
N ARG A 236 10.13 12.43 -7.41
CA ARG A 236 9.28 13.21 -8.31
C ARG A 236 9.70 14.67 -8.38
N ILE A 237 10.03 15.29 -7.23
CA ILE A 237 10.57 16.65 -7.19
C ILE A 237 11.92 16.71 -7.91
N ALA A 238 12.83 15.75 -7.67
CA ALA A 238 14.15 15.71 -8.31
C ALA A 238 14.06 15.57 -9.84
N ASN A 239 13.02 14.88 -10.32
CA ASN A 239 12.78 14.65 -11.75
C ASN A 239 11.85 15.71 -12.41
N GLY A 240 11.44 16.76 -11.66
CA GLY A 240 10.53 17.79 -12.17
C GLY A 240 9.10 17.31 -12.42
N GLN A 241 8.68 16.20 -11.82
CA GLN A 241 7.34 15.62 -11.93
C GLN A 241 6.42 16.22 -10.86
N TYR A 242 6.25 17.54 -10.90
CA TYR A 242 5.60 18.30 -9.84
C TYR A 242 4.10 18.00 -9.68
N ASP A 243 3.41 17.67 -10.76
CA ASP A 243 2.02 17.23 -10.73
C ASP A 243 1.84 15.93 -9.92
N MET A 244 2.73 14.96 -10.14
CA MET A 244 2.75 13.71 -9.40
C MET A 244 3.21 13.90 -7.95
N ALA A 245 4.16 14.80 -7.70
CA ALA A 245 4.59 15.18 -6.36
C ALA A 245 3.45 15.85 -5.58
N TYR A 246 2.72 16.77 -6.21
CA TYR A 246 1.58 17.48 -5.64
C TYR A 246 0.47 16.53 -5.18
N ALA A 247 0.25 15.42 -5.90
CA ALA A 247 -0.71 14.40 -5.53
C ALA A 247 -0.37 13.68 -4.20
N LEU A 248 0.91 13.72 -3.76
CA LEU A 248 1.38 13.14 -2.49
C LEU A 248 1.36 14.13 -1.33
N VAL A 249 0.96 15.39 -1.58
CA VAL A 249 0.84 16.41 -0.53
C VAL A 249 -0.57 16.40 0.04
N ALA A 250 -0.66 16.43 1.37
CA ALA A 250 -1.92 16.48 2.12
C ALA A 250 -2.68 17.79 1.86
N GLU A 251 -4.02 17.73 1.88
CA GLU A 251 -4.87 18.91 1.67
C GLU A 251 -4.65 19.99 2.74
N SER A 252 -4.40 19.56 3.99
CA SER A 252 -4.03 20.45 5.08
C SER A 252 -3.15 19.71 6.09
N ASP A 253 -2.39 20.44 6.87
CA ASP A 253 -1.63 19.85 7.99
C ASP A 253 -2.40 19.98 9.32
N TYR A 254 -1.81 19.41 10.37
CA TYR A 254 -2.36 19.48 11.72
C TYR A 254 -2.56 20.92 12.23
N TYR A 255 -1.80 21.89 11.73
CA TYR A 255 -1.89 23.29 12.11
C TYR A 255 -2.86 24.09 11.25
N GLY A 256 -3.51 23.45 10.29
CA GLY A 256 -4.46 24.07 9.35
C GLY A 256 -3.75 24.80 8.20
N ILE A 257 -2.48 24.53 7.96
CA ILE A 257 -1.77 25.01 6.77
C ILE A 257 -2.25 24.12 5.61
N THR A 258 -2.91 24.74 4.65
CA THR A 258 -3.41 24.06 3.44
C THR A 258 -2.32 24.05 2.37
N LYS A 259 -2.30 23.02 1.54
CA LYS A 259 -1.44 23.03 0.36
C LYS A 259 -1.86 24.16 -0.58
N PRO A 260 -0.89 24.82 -1.25
CA PRO A 260 -1.18 25.89 -2.20
C PRO A 260 -1.88 25.36 -3.46
N ALA A 261 -2.32 26.27 -4.33
CA ALA A 261 -2.72 25.87 -5.67
C ALA A 261 -1.52 25.25 -6.42
N TYR A 262 -1.81 24.36 -7.39
CA TYR A 262 -0.75 23.62 -8.09
C TYR A 262 0.33 24.54 -8.70
N ALA A 263 -0.08 25.65 -9.35
CA ALA A 263 0.87 26.56 -9.99
C ALA A 263 1.84 27.24 -8.98
N ASP A 264 1.36 27.51 -7.76
CA ASP A 264 2.21 28.07 -6.70
C ASP A 264 3.15 26.98 -6.16
N PHE A 265 2.65 25.77 -5.95
CA PHE A 265 3.45 24.62 -5.56
C PHE A 265 4.59 24.33 -6.55
N GLU A 266 4.28 24.29 -7.84
CA GLU A 266 5.26 24.06 -8.91
C GLU A 266 6.35 25.13 -8.89
N ALA A 267 5.98 26.42 -8.82
CA ALA A 267 6.91 27.53 -8.77
C ALA A 267 7.82 27.47 -7.51
N GLU A 268 7.28 27.03 -6.37
CA GLU A 268 8.05 26.89 -5.14
C GLU A 268 9.02 25.70 -5.19
N MET A 269 8.61 24.58 -5.78
CA MET A 269 9.49 23.42 -5.96
C MET A 269 10.62 23.71 -6.96
N GLU A 270 10.35 24.47 -8.03
CA GLU A 270 11.40 24.98 -8.91
C GLU A 270 12.38 25.92 -8.19
N ALA A 271 11.85 26.79 -7.31
CA ALA A 271 12.66 27.72 -6.52
C ALA A 271 13.47 27.02 -5.41
N LEU A 272 13.04 25.87 -4.90
CA LEU A 272 13.80 25.04 -3.96
C LEU A 272 15.18 24.68 -4.54
N GLY A 273 15.23 24.43 -5.85
CA GLY A 273 16.41 23.96 -6.56
C GLY A 273 16.42 22.45 -6.76
N ARG A 274 17.54 21.91 -7.23
CA ARG A 274 17.65 20.50 -7.56
C ARG A 274 17.96 19.66 -6.32
N LEU A 275 17.11 18.74 -6.01
CA LEU A 275 17.35 17.72 -5.00
C LEU A 275 18.39 16.72 -5.54
N GLU A 276 19.61 16.74 -4.98
CA GLU A 276 20.75 15.95 -5.46
C GLU A 276 20.79 14.55 -4.86
N SER A 277 20.48 14.46 -3.57
CA SER A 277 20.42 13.18 -2.85
C SER A 277 19.63 13.32 -1.56
N TYR A 278 19.11 12.18 -1.10
CA TYR A 278 18.50 12.06 0.23
C TYR A 278 18.79 10.69 0.81
N GLU A 279 18.76 10.61 2.15
CA GLU A 279 18.88 9.35 2.89
C GLU A 279 17.86 9.36 4.04
N MET A 280 16.98 8.37 4.07
CA MET A 280 16.03 8.20 5.16
C MET A 280 16.77 7.69 6.40
N THR A 281 16.64 8.40 7.52
CA THR A 281 17.37 8.10 8.76
C THR A 281 16.49 7.51 9.85
N GLY A 282 15.17 7.51 9.67
CA GLY A 282 14.21 6.86 10.58
C GLY A 282 12.79 7.36 10.42
N THR A 283 11.87 6.59 11.00
CA THR A 283 10.45 6.93 11.07
C THR A 283 9.98 6.89 12.51
N VAL A 284 9.15 7.82 12.88
CA VAL A 284 8.53 7.91 14.21
C VAL A 284 7.02 7.98 14.03
N ASN A 285 6.33 7.05 14.68
CA ASN A 285 4.89 7.06 14.87
C ASN A 285 4.62 7.44 16.33
N ASP A 286 4.00 8.59 16.53
CA ASP A 286 3.61 9.09 17.85
C ASP A 286 2.08 9.32 17.88
N GLY A 287 1.35 8.23 18.04
CA GLY A 287 -0.13 8.22 17.96
C GLY A 287 -0.63 8.68 16.59
N ASP A 288 -1.27 9.84 16.56
CA ASP A 288 -1.85 10.40 15.34
C ASP A 288 -0.82 11.09 14.42
N ARG A 289 0.46 11.09 14.80
CA ARG A 289 1.52 11.82 14.08
C ARG A 289 2.58 10.85 13.58
N THR A 290 2.79 10.88 12.30
CA THR A 290 3.89 10.17 11.65
C THR A 290 4.86 11.18 11.05
N TYR A 291 6.16 11.00 11.27
CA TYR A 291 7.17 11.73 10.53
C TYR A 291 8.35 10.85 10.18
N VAL A 292 8.91 11.12 9.01
CA VAL A 292 10.15 10.52 8.52
C VAL A 292 11.27 11.53 8.70
N THR A 293 12.42 11.07 9.18
CA THR A 293 13.63 11.88 9.22
C THR A 293 14.52 11.54 8.04
N ALA A 294 15.01 12.56 7.35
CA ALA A 294 15.89 12.40 6.20
C ALA A 294 17.04 13.40 6.23
N ASP A 295 18.20 12.95 5.78
CA ASP A 295 19.30 13.84 5.43
C ASP A 295 19.13 14.19 3.95
N VAL A 296 19.03 15.50 3.65
CA VAL A 296 18.67 15.98 2.30
C VAL A 296 19.74 16.93 1.79
N ARG A 297 20.13 16.76 0.53
CA ARG A 297 21.11 17.60 -0.16
C ARG A 297 20.47 18.25 -1.37
N ILE A 298 20.50 19.59 -1.39
CA ILE A 298 19.84 20.41 -2.40
C ILE A 298 20.84 21.36 -3.03
N ALA A 299 20.90 21.38 -4.37
CA ALA A 299 21.59 22.40 -5.13
C ALA A 299 20.63 23.58 -5.35
N ALA A 300 20.79 24.63 -4.55
CA ALA A 300 19.96 25.83 -4.67
C ALA A 300 20.21 26.55 -6.01
N PRO A 301 19.25 27.35 -6.50
CA PRO A 301 19.46 28.23 -7.64
C PRO A 301 20.70 29.14 -7.40
N GLY A 302 21.68 29.07 -8.31
CA GLY A 302 22.97 29.77 -8.14
C GLY A 302 24.15 28.88 -7.71
N GLY A 303 23.90 27.56 -7.54
CA GLY A 303 24.96 26.54 -7.36
C GLY A 303 25.43 26.34 -5.92
N THR A 304 24.80 26.99 -4.92
CA THR A 304 25.09 26.75 -3.51
C THR A 304 24.47 25.42 -3.07
N MET A 305 25.28 24.56 -2.42
CA MET A 305 24.79 23.32 -1.84
C MET A 305 24.26 23.54 -0.42
N LYS A 306 23.03 23.18 -0.18
CA LYS A 306 22.41 23.07 1.16
C LYS A 306 22.44 21.62 1.60
N ASN A 307 22.88 21.37 2.85
CA ASN A 307 22.80 20.06 3.49
C ASN A 307 21.92 20.19 4.72
N ILE A 308 20.78 19.55 4.71
CA ILE A 308 19.78 19.56 5.78
C ILE A 308 19.86 18.21 6.47
N ILE A 309 20.31 18.20 7.72
CA ILE A 309 20.50 16.98 8.50
C ILE A 309 19.28 16.74 9.37
N LYS A 310 18.73 15.52 9.29
CA LYS A 310 17.54 15.07 10.03
C LYS A 310 16.33 16.00 9.83
N ALA A 311 16.11 16.40 8.57
CA ALA A 311 14.88 17.06 8.19
C ALA A 311 13.68 16.19 8.62
N ARG A 312 12.68 16.80 9.24
CA ARG A 312 11.46 16.10 9.66
C ARG A 312 10.38 16.31 8.62
N ILE A 313 9.98 15.24 7.98
CA ILE A 313 8.93 15.25 6.99
C ILE A 313 7.70 14.62 7.64
N HIS A 314 6.73 15.46 7.98
CA HIS A 314 5.49 15.02 8.61
C HIS A 314 4.51 14.50 7.58
N LEU A 315 3.78 13.44 7.97
CA LEU A 315 2.76 12.81 7.15
C LEU A 315 1.49 12.60 7.97
N GLU A 316 0.38 12.52 7.28
CA GLU A 316 -0.88 12.03 7.82
C GLU A 316 -1.49 10.98 6.89
N LYS A 317 -2.45 10.22 7.39
CA LYS A 317 -3.28 9.36 6.56
C LYS A 317 -4.48 10.16 6.06
N GLU A 318 -4.59 10.34 4.76
CA GLU A 318 -5.82 10.73 4.08
C GLU A 318 -6.47 9.47 3.49
N GLY A 319 -7.54 8.99 4.14
CA GLY A 319 -8.07 7.67 3.87
C GLY A 319 -7.06 6.59 4.28
N ASP A 320 -6.63 5.77 3.32
CA ASP A 320 -5.72 4.66 3.56
C ASP A 320 -4.25 4.98 3.23
N LEU A 321 -3.98 6.15 2.66
CA LEU A 321 -2.67 6.52 2.17
C LEU A 321 -2.02 7.61 3.00
N TYR A 322 -0.72 7.49 3.19
CA TYR A 322 0.08 8.57 3.77
C TYR A 322 0.27 9.69 2.75
N LYS A 323 0.11 10.93 3.21
CA LYS A 323 0.43 12.13 2.46
C LYS A 323 1.32 13.06 3.28
N VAL A 324 2.21 13.76 2.61
CA VAL A 324 3.20 14.64 3.22
C VAL A 324 2.59 16.01 3.50
N TYR A 325 2.84 16.57 4.67
CA TYR A 325 2.45 17.94 4.98
C TYR A 325 3.22 18.94 4.14
N TYR A 326 2.51 19.87 3.53
CA TYR A 326 3.12 20.95 2.77
C TYR A 326 4.09 21.80 3.62
N SER A 327 3.78 22.05 4.89
CA SER A 327 4.67 22.76 5.82
C SER A 327 6.05 22.09 5.99
N SER A 328 6.15 20.77 5.78
CA SER A 328 7.44 20.07 5.80
C SER A 328 8.32 20.45 4.60
N LEU A 329 7.70 20.65 3.42
CA LEU A 329 8.40 21.13 2.23
C LEU A 329 8.82 22.59 2.38
N GLN A 330 7.96 23.43 2.95
CA GLN A 330 8.33 24.83 3.27
C GLN A 330 9.54 24.90 4.20
N ALA A 331 9.60 24.04 5.23
CA ALA A 331 10.75 23.98 6.13
C ALA A 331 12.07 23.61 5.41
N LEU A 332 12.02 22.80 4.34
CA LEU A 332 13.19 22.51 3.50
C LEU A 332 13.63 23.73 2.68
N MET A 333 12.69 24.58 2.26
CA MET A 333 12.99 25.82 1.53
C MET A 333 13.65 26.88 2.42
N GLU A 334 13.21 26.98 3.68
CA GLU A 334 13.69 27.95 4.66
C GLU A 334 15.03 27.57 5.32
N SER A 335 15.42 26.30 5.24
CA SER A 335 16.67 25.79 5.82
C SER A 335 17.85 26.12 4.90
#